data_b37d907a36f2a1c6ab692de96c3bd7e6
#
_entry.id   b37d907a36f2a1c6ab692de96c3bd7e6
#
_cell.length_a   1.000
_cell.length_b   1.000
_cell.length_c   1.000
_cell.angle_alpha   90.00
_cell.angle_beta   90.00
_cell.angle_gamma   90.00
#
_symmetry.space_group_name_H-M   'P 1'
#
loop_
_entity.id
_entity.type
_entity.pdbx_description
1 polymer ?
#
loop_
_entity_poly.entity_id
_entity_poly.type
_entity_poly.pdbx_seq_one_letter_code
_entity_poly.pdbx_strand_id
1 'polypeptide(L)'
;MFNTKYGLEQAVLNGTKTRTWRADKKPRYEVGEIVAIKQCYKDVCYYFCEQDNRKYIDYIALYSRQAGWRNKMFTRNEEMPHKIKITGIKQCRLQDINDLECCAEGIFLYKGDFFKGYTFNGCDGYHSTPKVPFAKLIKKLNGKGYWESNPLGYAYEFELVK
;
A
#
# COMPACT_ATOMS: atom_id res chain seq x y z
N MET A 1 -4.65 5.35 1.12
CA MET A 1 -5.28 4.18 0.47
C MET A 1 -4.24 3.50 -0.42
N PHE A 2 -4.04 2.20 -0.27
CA PHE A 2 -3.05 1.43 -1.05
C PHE A 2 -3.70 0.83 -2.29
N ASN A 3 -2.91 0.68 -3.37
CA ASN A 3 -3.42 0.17 -4.64
C ASN A 3 -3.38 -1.37 -4.65
N THR A 4 -4.53 -2.02 -4.80
CA THR A 4 -4.64 -3.48 -4.88
C THR A 4 -4.05 -4.04 -6.17
N LYS A 5 -4.15 -3.31 -7.30
CA LYS A 5 -3.70 -3.75 -8.62
C LYS A 5 -2.20 -4.13 -8.67
N TYR A 6 -1.37 -3.45 -7.87
CA TYR A 6 0.08 -3.69 -7.83
C TYR A 6 0.52 -4.42 -6.55
N GLY A 7 -0.41 -5.05 -5.83
CA GLY A 7 -0.12 -5.79 -4.61
C GLY A 7 0.34 -4.93 -3.42
N LEU A 8 0.22 -3.60 -3.50
CA LEU A 8 0.69 -2.70 -2.45
C LEU A 8 -0.09 -2.84 -1.14
N GLU A 9 -1.38 -3.17 -1.24
CA GLU A 9 -2.20 -3.46 -0.06
C GLU A 9 -1.72 -4.73 0.63
N GLN A 10 -1.50 -5.82 -0.13
CA GLN A 10 -0.96 -7.07 0.41
C GLN A 10 0.45 -6.87 1.00
N ALA A 11 1.27 -6.01 0.38
CA ALA A 11 2.59 -5.68 0.90
C ALA A 11 2.54 -4.95 2.27
N VAL A 12 1.50 -4.17 2.54
CA VAL A 12 1.25 -3.60 3.87
C VAL A 12 0.83 -4.69 4.85
N LEU A 13 -0.11 -5.56 4.46
CA LEU A 13 -0.65 -6.62 5.32
C LEU A 13 0.41 -7.65 5.75
N ASN A 14 1.37 -7.95 4.88
CA ASN A 14 2.49 -8.85 5.20
C ASN A 14 3.72 -8.14 5.79
N GLY A 15 3.65 -6.81 6.00
CA GLY A 15 4.70 -6.00 6.62
C GLY A 15 5.90 -5.67 5.74
N THR A 16 5.87 -5.99 4.44
CA THR A 16 6.96 -5.65 3.51
C THR A 16 6.91 -4.22 3.01
N LYS A 17 5.74 -3.58 3.03
CA LYS A 17 5.57 -2.15 2.78
C LYS A 17 5.29 -1.43 4.09
N THR A 18 6.22 -0.57 4.50
CA THR A 18 6.19 0.18 5.78
C THR A 18 6.27 1.69 5.58
N ARG A 19 6.24 2.15 4.33
CA ARG A 19 6.34 3.56 3.97
C ARG A 19 5.44 3.89 2.79
N THR A 20 4.95 5.12 2.74
CA THR A 20 4.26 5.65 1.56
C THR A 20 4.54 7.13 1.38
N TRP A 21 4.96 7.52 0.17
CA TRP A 21 5.12 8.92 -0.21
C TRP A 21 3.85 9.47 -0.86
N ARG A 22 3.49 10.72 -0.56
CA ARG A 22 2.32 11.42 -1.13
C ARG A 22 2.63 12.88 -1.39
N ALA A 23 2.09 13.41 -2.50
CA ALA A 23 2.19 14.82 -2.86
C ALA A 23 1.19 15.70 -2.07
N ASP A 24 1.15 15.53 -0.77
CA ASP A 24 0.30 16.35 0.10
C ASP A 24 0.96 17.74 0.28
N LYS A 25 0.16 18.81 0.30
CA LYS A 25 0.66 20.18 0.55
C LYS A 25 1.00 20.41 2.03
N LYS A 26 0.37 19.66 2.91
CA LYS A 26 0.60 19.62 4.36
C LYS A 26 0.45 18.18 4.86
N PRO A 27 1.02 17.82 6.01
CA PRO A 27 0.85 16.48 6.55
C PRO A 27 -0.64 16.12 6.67
N ARG A 28 -0.98 14.93 6.20
CA ARG A 28 -2.34 14.37 6.27
C ARG A 28 -2.59 13.65 7.58
N TYR A 29 -1.55 13.10 8.17
CA TYR A 29 -1.56 12.28 9.37
C TYR A 29 -0.61 12.86 10.41
N GLU A 30 -0.78 12.43 11.65
CA GLU A 30 0.12 12.74 12.77
C GLU A 30 0.89 11.49 13.22
N VAL A 31 2.08 11.68 13.80
CA VAL A 31 2.83 10.56 14.39
C VAL A 31 2.05 10.00 15.57
N GLY A 32 1.88 8.67 15.61
CA GLY A 32 1.06 7.98 16.60
C GLY A 32 -0.39 7.74 16.16
N GLU A 33 -0.86 8.40 15.08
CA GLU A 33 -2.20 8.21 14.55
C GLU A 33 -2.43 6.78 14.06
N ILE A 34 -3.59 6.20 14.37
CA ILE A 34 -4.01 4.89 13.88
C ILE A 34 -4.96 5.07 12.71
N VAL A 35 -4.58 4.53 11.57
CA VAL A 35 -5.29 4.68 10.29
C VAL A 35 -5.77 3.33 9.78
N ALA A 36 -7.05 3.22 9.41
CA ALA A 36 -7.60 2.01 8.83
C ALA A 36 -7.07 1.77 7.39
N ILE A 37 -6.73 0.51 7.08
CA ILE A 37 -6.44 0.08 5.71
C ILE A 37 -7.76 -0.17 5.00
N LYS A 38 -8.18 0.75 4.14
CA LYS A 38 -9.42 0.58 3.38
C LYS A 38 -9.32 -0.56 2.38
N GLN A 39 -10.16 -1.57 2.60
CA GLN A 39 -10.40 -2.70 1.72
C GLN A 39 -11.86 -2.69 1.26
N CYS A 40 -12.20 -3.35 0.16
CA CYS A 40 -13.62 -3.57 -0.13
C CYS A 40 -14.18 -4.67 0.79
N TYR A 41 -15.47 -4.64 1.09
CA TYR A 41 -16.07 -5.60 2.02
C TYR A 41 -15.90 -7.06 1.54
N LYS A 42 -15.83 -7.29 0.24
CA LYS A 42 -15.55 -8.60 -0.33
C LYS A 42 -14.17 -9.13 0.08
N ASP A 43 -13.14 -8.28 0.06
CA ASP A 43 -11.77 -8.67 0.42
C ASP A 43 -11.66 -8.93 1.93
N VAL A 44 -12.32 -8.12 2.74
CA VAL A 44 -12.45 -8.35 4.21
C VAL A 44 -13.20 -9.65 4.50
N CYS A 45 -14.22 -9.96 3.71
CA CYS A 45 -14.96 -11.21 3.83
C CYS A 45 -14.07 -12.44 3.63
N TYR A 46 -13.19 -12.43 2.62
CA TYR A 46 -12.22 -13.51 2.44
C TYR A 46 -11.25 -13.65 3.60
N TYR A 47 -10.81 -12.55 4.18
CA TYR A 47 -9.97 -12.59 5.39
C TYR A 47 -10.67 -13.32 6.54
N PHE A 48 -11.97 -13.08 6.79
CA PHE A 48 -12.72 -13.79 7.82
C PHE A 48 -13.01 -15.24 7.48
N CYS A 49 -13.17 -15.58 6.19
CA CYS A 49 -13.37 -16.95 5.75
C CYS A 49 -12.25 -17.91 6.19
N GLU A 50 -11.01 -17.41 6.21
CA GLU A 50 -9.85 -18.19 6.63
C GLU A 50 -9.72 -18.31 8.16
N GLN A 51 -10.38 -17.45 8.93
CA GLN A 51 -10.22 -17.37 10.38
C GLN A 51 -11.43 -17.86 11.18
N ASP A 52 -12.64 -17.56 10.72
CA ASP A 52 -13.88 -17.85 11.44
C ASP A 52 -15.08 -17.89 10.48
N ASN A 53 -15.57 -19.10 10.22
CA ASN A 53 -16.70 -19.32 9.31
C ASN A 53 -18.00 -18.62 9.73
N ARG A 54 -18.24 -18.38 11.02
CA ARG A 54 -19.42 -17.63 11.52
C ARG A 54 -19.31 -16.17 11.12
N LYS A 55 -18.18 -15.55 11.41
CA LYS A 55 -17.92 -14.15 11.03
C LYS A 55 -18.02 -13.95 9.52
N TYR A 56 -17.59 -14.92 8.73
CA TYR A 56 -17.74 -14.91 7.29
C TYR A 56 -19.20 -14.84 6.82
N ILE A 57 -20.06 -15.71 7.37
CA ILE A 57 -21.50 -15.77 7.00
C ILE A 57 -22.20 -14.47 7.41
N ASP A 58 -21.97 -14.00 8.64
CA ASP A 58 -22.56 -12.77 9.15
C ASP A 58 -22.11 -11.54 8.35
N TYR A 59 -20.84 -11.51 7.96
CA TYR A 59 -20.27 -10.42 7.17
C TYR A 59 -20.86 -10.38 5.75
N ILE A 60 -21.01 -11.53 5.08
CA ILE A 60 -21.71 -11.61 3.80
C ILE A 60 -23.14 -11.11 3.89
N ALA A 61 -23.89 -11.59 4.88
CA ALA A 61 -25.28 -11.20 5.07
C ALA A 61 -25.44 -9.68 5.25
N LEU A 62 -24.51 -9.06 5.98
CA LEU A 62 -24.54 -7.64 6.30
C LEU A 62 -24.07 -6.74 5.14
N TYR A 63 -23.01 -7.13 4.42
CA TYR A 63 -22.32 -6.23 3.50
C TYR A 63 -22.44 -6.56 2.02
N SER A 64 -22.90 -7.77 1.62
CA SER A 64 -22.90 -8.20 0.22
C SER A 64 -23.73 -7.31 -0.73
N ARG A 65 -24.74 -6.63 -0.20
CA ARG A 65 -25.62 -5.70 -0.95
C ARG A 65 -25.22 -4.23 -0.83
N GLN A 66 -24.19 -3.92 -0.06
CA GLN A 66 -23.75 -2.52 0.13
C GLN A 66 -22.82 -2.06 -0.99
N ALA A 67 -22.80 -0.76 -1.27
CA ALA A 67 -21.92 -0.14 -2.27
C ALA A 67 -20.42 -0.44 -2.01
N GLY A 68 -20.02 -0.61 -0.76
CA GLY A 68 -18.67 -0.99 -0.33
C GLY A 68 -18.27 -2.43 -0.67
N TRP A 69 -19.19 -3.29 -1.13
CA TRP A 69 -18.90 -4.69 -1.40
C TRP A 69 -17.75 -4.88 -2.41
N ARG A 70 -17.74 -4.11 -3.50
CA ARG A 70 -16.69 -4.15 -4.55
C ARG A 70 -15.87 -2.88 -4.65
N ASN A 71 -16.24 -1.83 -3.92
CA ASN A 71 -15.58 -0.54 -4.01
C ASN A 71 -15.22 -0.01 -2.62
N LYS A 72 -13.94 -0.04 -2.30
CA LYS A 72 -13.40 0.39 -1.01
C LYS A 72 -13.60 1.89 -0.69
N MET A 73 -14.02 2.70 -1.67
CA MET A 73 -14.37 4.12 -1.41
C MET A 73 -15.61 4.26 -0.52
N PHE A 74 -16.51 3.27 -0.56
CA PHE A 74 -17.77 3.27 0.19
C PHE A 74 -17.74 2.41 1.46
N THR A 75 -16.54 1.97 1.89
CA THR A 75 -16.38 1.23 3.15
C THR A 75 -16.14 2.18 4.33
N ARG A 76 -16.54 1.77 5.52
CA ARG A 76 -16.34 2.52 6.75
C ARG A 76 -15.02 2.11 7.41
N ASN A 77 -14.32 3.07 8.03
CA ASN A 77 -13.02 2.82 8.66
C ASN A 77 -13.15 1.88 9.89
N GLU A 78 -14.24 2.01 10.61
CA GLU A 78 -14.52 1.25 11.84
C GLU A 78 -14.68 -0.25 11.57
N GLU A 79 -15.09 -0.59 10.34
CA GLU A 79 -15.37 -1.97 9.92
C GLU A 79 -14.14 -2.65 9.30
N MET A 80 -13.03 -1.92 9.18
CA MET A 80 -11.80 -2.48 8.62
C MET A 80 -11.00 -3.24 9.68
N PRO A 81 -10.67 -4.54 9.43
CA PRO A 81 -9.93 -5.36 10.38
C PRO A 81 -8.47 -4.94 10.53
N HIS A 82 -7.91 -4.34 9.48
CA HIS A 82 -6.49 -3.99 9.46
C HIS A 82 -6.27 -2.50 9.64
N LYS A 83 -5.32 -2.15 10.50
CA LYS A 83 -4.94 -0.77 10.81
C LYS A 83 -3.43 -0.63 10.78
N ILE A 84 -2.96 0.57 10.49
CA ILE A 84 -1.55 0.96 10.60
C ILE A 84 -1.43 2.09 11.61
N LYS A 85 -0.30 2.14 12.30
CA LYS A 85 0.09 3.26 13.15
C LYS A 85 1.18 4.06 12.43
N ILE A 86 1.00 5.36 12.32
CA ILE A 86 2.02 6.25 11.75
C ILE A 86 3.17 6.38 12.74
N THR A 87 4.38 6.02 12.32
CA THR A 87 5.59 6.04 13.15
C THR A 87 6.53 7.18 12.82
N GLY A 88 6.42 7.73 11.58
CA GLY A 88 7.27 8.84 11.16
C GLY A 88 6.64 9.63 10.00
N ILE A 89 7.01 10.92 9.93
CA ILE A 89 6.60 11.82 8.85
C ILE A 89 7.81 12.65 8.44
N LYS A 90 8.12 12.64 7.14
CA LYS A 90 9.25 13.40 6.58
C LYS A 90 8.81 14.16 5.34
N GLN A 91 9.01 15.46 5.29
CA GLN A 91 8.87 16.23 4.07
C GLN A 91 10.09 16.00 3.17
N CYS A 92 9.88 15.59 1.92
CA CYS A 92 10.94 15.33 0.95
C CYS A 92 10.42 15.39 -0.48
N ARG A 93 11.32 15.60 -1.44
CA ARG A 93 10.97 15.41 -2.84
C ARG A 93 10.86 13.92 -3.19
N LEU A 94 10.06 13.63 -4.19
CA LEU A 94 9.82 12.25 -4.64
C LEU A 94 11.11 11.49 -5.01
N GLN A 95 12.07 12.17 -5.65
CA GLN A 95 13.32 11.55 -6.09
C GLN A 95 14.43 11.50 -5.03
N ASP A 96 14.24 12.15 -3.87
CA ASP A 96 15.21 12.10 -2.75
C ASP A 96 15.19 10.73 -2.04
N ILE A 97 14.30 9.84 -2.44
CA ILE A 97 14.16 8.48 -1.91
C ILE A 97 15.44 7.67 -2.15
N ASN A 98 15.93 7.00 -1.11
CA ASN A 98 17.05 6.06 -1.19
C ASN A 98 16.59 4.63 -1.45
N ASP A 99 17.53 3.70 -1.64
CA ASP A 99 17.24 2.31 -1.99
C ASP A 99 16.45 1.55 -0.93
N LEU A 100 16.74 1.77 0.35
CA LEU A 100 16.00 1.16 1.46
C LEU A 100 14.56 1.69 1.52
N GLU A 101 14.40 2.99 1.33
CA GLU A 101 13.08 3.63 1.27
C GLU A 101 12.27 3.15 0.07
N CYS A 102 12.90 2.88 -1.08
CA CYS A 102 12.22 2.25 -2.23
C CYS A 102 11.67 0.87 -1.86
N CYS A 103 12.46 0.05 -1.16
CA CYS A 103 11.99 -1.25 -0.67
C CYS A 103 10.83 -1.10 0.32
N ALA A 104 10.91 -0.14 1.24
CA ALA A 104 9.84 0.16 2.18
C ALA A 104 8.54 0.65 1.49
N GLU A 105 8.62 1.17 0.27
CA GLU A 105 7.46 1.53 -0.57
C GLU A 105 6.81 0.33 -1.28
N GLY A 106 7.37 -0.89 -1.14
CA GLY A 106 6.83 -2.12 -1.70
C GLY A 106 7.57 -2.63 -2.95
N ILE A 107 8.78 -2.12 -3.21
CA ILE A 107 9.71 -2.73 -4.18
C ILE A 107 10.42 -3.88 -3.47
N PHE A 108 10.47 -5.05 -4.08
CA PHE A 108 11.09 -6.21 -3.49
C PHE A 108 12.19 -6.79 -4.38
N LEU A 109 13.15 -7.47 -3.75
CA LEU A 109 14.19 -8.21 -4.43
C LEU A 109 13.68 -9.61 -4.78
N TYR A 110 13.49 -9.86 -6.07
CA TYR A 110 13.27 -11.22 -6.57
C TYR A 110 14.60 -11.98 -6.60
N LYS A 111 14.59 -13.20 -6.09
CA LYS A 111 15.72 -14.14 -6.10
C LYS A 111 15.25 -15.42 -6.78
N GLY A 112 15.55 -15.56 -8.06
CA GLY A 112 15.35 -16.79 -8.81
C GLY A 112 16.64 -17.59 -8.92
N ASP A 113 16.57 -18.80 -9.48
CA ASP A 113 17.72 -19.73 -9.60
C ASP A 113 18.82 -19.17 -10.51
N PHE A 114 18.46 -18.41 -11.55
CA PHE A 114 19.40 -17.94 -12.57
C PHE A 114 19.68 -16.43 -12.50
N PHE A 115 18.84 -15.65 -11.81
CA PHE A 115 19.00 -14.20 -11.70
C PHE A 115 18.32 -13.64 -10.46
N LYS A 116 18.76 -12.45 -10.07
CA LYS A 116 18.14 -11.64 -9.00
C LYS A 116 17.94 -10.21 -9.49
N GLY A 117 16.92 -9.53 -9.00
CA GLY A 117 16.70 -8.13 -9.35
C GLY A 117 15.48 -7.54 -8.64
N TYR A 118 15.46 -6.22 -8.53
CA TYR A 118 14.38 -5.48 -7.91
C TYR A 118 13.18 -5.33 -8.85
N THR A 119 11.98 -5.50 -8.30
CA THR A 119 10.73 -5.46 -9.06
C THR A 119 9.54 -5.11 -8.14
N PHE A 120 8.34 -5.01 -8.71
CA PHE A 120 7.05 -4.96 -8.01
C PHE A 120 6.00 -5.73 -8.81
N ASN A 121 4.87 -6.09 -8.22
CA ASN A 121 3.81 -6.82 -8.91
C ASN A 121 3.24 -6.01 -10.09
N GLY A 122 3.43 -6.51 -11.32
CA GLY A 122 3.09 -5.82 -12.56
C GLY A 122 4.18 -4.92 -13.11
N CYS A 123 5.43 -5.06 -12.64
CA CYS A 123 6.59 -4.46 -13.26
C CYS A 123 7.03 -5.25 -14.50
N ASP A 124 7.48 -4.53 -15.54
CA ASP A 124 8.06 -5.13 -16.73
C ASP A 124 9.57 -5.32 -16.49
N GLY A 125 9.93 -6.50 -15.99
CA GLY A 125 11.31 -6.92 -15.80
C GLY A 125 11.89 -6.67 -14.41
N TYR A 126 13.17 -6.99 -14.27
CA TYR A 126 13.94 -6.95 -13.04
C TYR A 126 15.10 -5.98 -13.21
N HIS A 127 15.46 -5.26 -12.15
CA HIS A 127 16.40 -4.15 -12.21
C HIS A 127 17.50 -4.30 -11.16
N SER A 128 18.67 -3.76 -11.44
CA SER A 128 19.84 -3.81 -10.54
C SER A 128 19.67 -2.95 -9.29
N THR A 129 18.85 -1.90 -9.36
CA THR A 129 18.58 -0.99 -8.24
C THR A 129 17.07 -0.84 -8.01
N PRO A 130 16.60 -0.67 -6.76
CA PRO A 130 15.18 -0.54 -6.45
C PRO A 130 14.58 0.79 -6.92
N LYS A 131 15.37 1.82 -7.16
CA LYS A 131 14.90 3.12 -7.63
C LYS A 131 14.28 3.06 -9.03
N VAL A 132 14.78 2.20 -9.91
CA VAL A 132 14.23 2.04 -11.27
C VAL A 132 12.80 1.49 -11.25
N PRO A 133 12.50 0.32 -10.64
CA PRO A 133 11.12 -0.14 -10.54
C PRO A 133 10.24 0.79 -9.72
N PHE A 134 10.77 1.49 -8.70
CA PHE A 134 10.01 2.50 -7.96
C PHE A 134 9.55 3.64 -8.89
N ALA A 135 10.44 4.20 -9.72
CA ALA A 135 10.07 5.21 -10.71
C ALA A 135 9.01 4.71 -11.70
N LYS A 136 9.11 3.45 -12.15
CA LYS A 136 8.08 2.82 -13.00
C LYS A 136 6.74 2.69 -12.27
N LEU A 137 6.74 2.28 -10.99
CA LEU A 137 5.53 2.20 -10.18
C LEU A 137 4.85 3.56 -10.05
N ILE A 138 5.61 4.60 -9.75
CA ILE A 138 5.10 5.98 -9.66
C ILE A 138 4.47 6.44 -10.98
N LYS A 139 5.11 6.17 -12.13
CA LYS A 139 4.56 6.48 -13.44
C LYS A 139 3.27 5.71 -13.74
N LYS A 140 3.16 4.46 -13.32
CA LYS A 140 1.92 3.66 -13.45
C LYS A 140 0.79 4.18 -12.55
N LEU A 141 1.11 4.73 -11.38
CA LEU A 141 0.13 5.25 -10.42
C LEU A 141 -0.35 6.67 -10.75
N ASN A 142 0.55 7.54 -11.21
CA ASN A 142 0.29 8.98 -11.34
C ASN A 142 0.39 9.52 -12.78
N GLY A 143 0.79 8.66 -13.74
CA GLY A 143 0.92 9.03 -15.14
C GLY A 143 2.33 9.45 -15.57
N LYS A 144 2.47 9.66 -16.89
CA LYS A 144 3.74 10.10 -17.50
C LYS A 144 4.11 11.50 -17.01
N GLY A 145 5.42 11.75 -16.82
CA GLY A 145 5.94 13.05 -16.38
C GLY A 145 5.88 13.31 -14.87
N TYR A 146 5.11 12.51 -14.12
CA TYR A 146 4.99 12.72 -12.67
C TYR A 146 6.31 12.46 -11.92
N TRP A 147 7.05 11.43 -12.28
CA TRP A 147 8.38 11.17 -11.74
C TRP A 147 9.36 12.32 -12.05
N GLU A 148 9.36 12.76 -13.29
CA GLU A 148 10.25 13.83 -13.80
C GLU A 148 9.94 15.20 -13.15
N SER A 149 8.71 15.46 -12.79
CA SER A 149 8.31 16.69 -12.09
C SER A 149 8.88 16.80 -10.67
N ASN A 150 9.32 15.67 -10.11
CA ASN A 150 9.95 15.56 -8.78
C ASN A 150 9.25 16.40 -7.70
N PRO A 151 7.95 16.23 -7.48
CA PRO A 151 7.19 17.09 -6.59
C PRO A 151 7.65 16.96 -5.14
N LEU A 152 7.49 18.04 -4.38
CA LEU A 152 7.62 18.05 -2.93
C LEU A 152 6.36 17.39 -2.32
N GLY A 153 6.53 16.59 -1.28
CA GLY A 153 5.45 15.91 -0.60
C GLY A 153 5.87 15.40 0.77
N TYR A 154 5.15 14.42 1.29
CA TYR A 154 5.41 13.80 2.59
C TYR A 154 5.54 12.30 2.44
N ALA A 155 6.57 11.74 3.06
CA ALA A 155 6.73 10.33 3.31
C ALA A 155 6.19 10.00 4.70
N TYR A 156 5.34 9.00 4.79
CA TYR A 156 4.78 8.48 6.03
C TYR A 156 5.35 7.10 6.26
N GLU A 157 6.02 6.91 7.38
CA GLU A 157 6.44 5.61 7.88
C GLU A 157 5.34 5.06 8.77
N PHE A 158 5.13 3.76 8.73
CA PHE A 158 4.08 3.12 9.51
C PHE A 158 4.39 1.66 9.83
N GLU A 159 3.74 1.15 10.83
CA GLU A 159 3.70 -0.27 11.21
C GLU A 159 2.27 -0.81 11.21
N LEU A 160 2.11 -2.10 10.93
CA LEU A 160 0.83 -2.78 11.02
C LEU A 160 0.45 -2.94 12.50
N VAL A 161 -0.76 -2.51 12.86
CA VAL A 161 -1.32 -2.76 14.20
C VAL A 161 -1.85 -4.19 14.22
N LYS A 162 -1.34 -4.99 15.16
CA LYS A 162 -1.75 -6.36 15.40
C LYS A 162 -2.95 -6.45 16.34
#